data_5d18d9068cc609182dd0c7df61361149
#
_entry.id   5d18d9068cc609182dd0c7df61361149
#
_cell.length_a   1.000
_cell.length_b   1.000
_cell.length_c   1.000
_cell.angle_alpha   90.00
_cell.angle_beta   90.00
_cell.angle_gamma   90.00
#
_symmetry.space_group_name_H-M   'P 1'
#
loop_
_entity.id
_entity.type
_entity.pdbx_description
1 polymer ?
#
loop_
_entity_poly.entity_id
_entity_poly.type
_entity_poly.pdbx_seq_one_letter_code
_entity_poly.pdbx_strand_id
1 'polypeptide(L)'
;MERIRLAVVGAHLEGMPLHWQLTSRDAVFVEATETAPTYRLYAMAESVPPKPALVHDAGGAAIKVEVYELDAAAFGSFVAEVPPPLAIGTVTLADGSPVKGFVCEPRATLGAEDITALGGWRAYIAR
;
A
#
# COMPACT_ATOMS: atom_id res chain seq x y z
N MET A 1 -15.49 18.56 7.32
CA MET A 1 -14.98 17.90 6.10
C MET A 1 -14.52 16.51 6.44
N GLU A 2 -14.93 15.53 5.64
CA GLU A 2 -14.59 14.14 5.90
C GLU A 2 -13.12 13.89 5.61
N ARG A 3 -12.47 13.12 6.51
CA ARG A 3 -11.08 12.66 6.33
C ARG A 3 -11.11 11.17 6.10
N ILE A 4 -10.32 10.71 5.14
CA ILE A 4 -10.24 9.30 4.76
C ILE A 4 -8.82 8.82 5.04
N ARG A 5 -8.71 7.69 5.76
CA ARG A 5 -7.43 7.06 6.02
C ARG A 5 -7.05 6.14 4.89
N LEU A 6 -5.78 6.22 4.49
CA LEU A 6 -5.20 5.44 3.41
C LEU A 6 -3.92 4.78 3.90
N ALA A 7 -3.82 3.46 3.78
CA ALA A 7 -2.60 2.73 4.05
C ALA A 7 -1.80 2.59 2.76
N VAL A 8 -0.53 2.99 2.80
CA VAL A 8 0.41 2.82 1.70
C VAL A 8 1.47 1.81 2.10
N VAL A 9 2.00 1.05 1.12
CA VAL A 9 2.83 -0.13 1.41
C VAL A 9 4.10 -0.19 0.57
N GLY A 10 4.25 0.67 -0.43
CA GLY A 10 5.37 0.60 -1.35
C GLY A 10 5.87 1.93 -1.84
N ALA A 11 5.64 2.24 -3.11
CA ALA A 11 6.21 3.43 -3.76
C ALA A 11 5.74 4.75 -3.14
N HIS A 12 4.68 4.74 -2.33
CA HIS A 12 4.13 5.93 -1.67
C HIS A 12 4.62 6.11 -0.22
N LEU A 13 5.38 5.16 0.32
CA LEU A 13 5.99 5.30 1.65
C LEU A 13 6.91 6.52 1.66
N GLU A 14 7.10 7.11 2.85
CA GLU A 14 8.00 8.26 2.99
C GLU A 14 9.39 7.93 2.45
N GLY A 15 9.94 8.82 1.63
CA GLY A 15 11.24 8.64 0.99
C GLY A 15 11.21 7.82 -0.29
N MET A 16 10.07 7.27 -0.68
CA MET A 16 9.91 6.50 -1.91
C MET A 16 9.45 7.37 -3.08
N PRO A 17 9.63 6.90 -4.33
CA PRO A 17 9.45 7.74 -5.53
C PRO A 17 8.10 8.44 -5.69
N LEU A 18 7.02 7.85 -5.18
CA LEU A 18 5.68 8.41 -5.35
C LEU A 18 5.11 9.04 -4.07
N HIS A 19 5.92 9.20 -3.02
CA HIS A 19 5.45 9.84 -1.79
C HIS A 19 4.94 11.27 -2.04
N TRP A 20 5.48 11.95 -3.05
CA TRP A 20 5.03 13.30 -3.42
C TRP A 20 3.54 13.36 -3.77
N GLN A 21 2.94 12.26 -4.20
CA GLN A 21 1.50 12.23 -4.49
C GLN A 21 0.67 12.41 -3.22
N LEU A 22 1.21 12.05 -2.07
CA LEU A 22 0.59 12.31 -0.78
C LEU A 22 0.86 13.74 -0.30
N THR A 23 2.13 14.15 -0.32
CA THR A 23 2.50 15.47 0.18
C THR A 23 1.89 16.60 -0.65
N SER A 24 1.76 16.44 -1.97
CA SER A 24 1.14 17.44 -2.84
C SER A 24 -0.37 17.58 -2.59
N ARG A 25 -0.98 16.63 -1.85
CA ARG A 25 -2.39 16.63 -1.51
C ARG A 25 -2.63 16.92 -0.03
N ASP A 26 -1.62 17.45 0.66
CA ASP A 26 -1.67 17.79 2.08
C ASP A 26 -2.09 16.60 2.95
N ALA A 27 -1.69 15.39 2.58
CA ALA A 27 -1.92 14.20 3.38
C ALA A 27 -1.19 14.31 4.71
N VAL A 28 -1.87 13.92 5.79
CA VAL A 28 -1.32 13.98 7.14
C VAL A 28 -0.93 12.58 7.59
N PHE A 29 0.30 12.41 8.04
CA PHE A 29 0.78 11.14 8.59
C PHE A 29 0.03 10.83 9.88
N VAL A 30 -0.51 9.60 9.98
CA VAL A 30 -1.22 9.13 11.16
C VAL A 30 -0.33 8.20 11.98
N GLU A 31 0.17 7.12 11.37
CA GLU A 31 0.99 6.15 12.07
C GLU A 31 1.72 5.22 11.10
N ALA A 32 2.84 4.67 11.57
CA ALA A 32 3.49 3.52 10.96
C ALA A 32 3.03 2.29 11.73
N THR A 33 2.48 1.31 11.03
CA THR A 33 1.92 0.12 11.66
C THR A 33 2.06 -1.08 10.72
N GLU A 34 1.26 -2.12 10.95
CA GLU A 34 1.25 -3.32 10.12
C GLU A 34 -0.18 -3.69 9.78
N THR A 35 -0.33 -4.47 8.72
CA THR A 35 -1.60 -5.14 8.42
C THR A 35 -1.86 -6.26 9.42
N ALA A 36 -3.09 -6.75 9.45
CA ALA A 36 -3.39 -8.04 10.06
C ALA A 36 -2.48 -9.11 9.43
N PRO A 37 -2.21 -10.25 10.13
CA PRO A 37 -1.28 -11.28 9.64
C PRO A 37 -1.90 -12.16 8.54
N THR A 38 -2.65 -11.57 7.65
CA THR A 38 -3.40 -12.26 6.59
C THR A 38 -3.10 -11.65 5.24
N TYR A 39 -1.84 -11.28 4.99
CA TYR A 39 -1.45 -10.66 3.71
C TYR A 39 -0.15 -11.25 3.18
N ARG A 40 -0.01 -11.21 1.85
CA ARG A 40 1.25 -11.48 1.16
C ARG A 40 1.65 -10.25 0.38
N LEU A 41 2.95 -10.06 0.25
CA LEU A 41 3.52 -8.95 -0.51
C LEU A 41 4.36 -9.52 -1.65
N TYR A 42 4.10 -9.01 -2.86
CA TYR A 42 4.83 -9.44 -4.07
C TYR A 42 5.50 -8.22 -4.70
N ALA A 43 6.76 -8.38 -5.12
CA ALA A 43 7.44 -7.36 -5.92
C ALA A 43 7.01 -7.55 -7.38
N MET A 44 6.25 -6.61 -7.93
CA MET A 44 5.73 -6.72 -9.29
C MET A 44 6.87 -6.76 -10.30
N ALA A 45 6.72 -7.60 -11.34
CA ALA A 45 7.81 -7.89 -12.27
C ALA A 45 8.22 -6.69 -13.12
N GLU A 46 7.25 -5.90 -13.59
CA GLU A 46 7.52 -4.84 -14.59
C GLU A 46 6.79 -3.56 -14.20
N SER A 47 7.23 -2.94 -13.11
CA SER A 47 6.64 -1.70 -12.63
C SER A 47 7.67 -0.59 -12.62
N VAL A 48 7.30 0.60 -13.13
CA VAL A 48 8.15 1.79 -13.10
C VAL A 48 7.31 2.94 -12.52
N PRO A 49 7.68 3.49 -11.38
CA PRO A 49 8.73 2.99 -10.47
C PRO A 49 8.37 1.60 -9.92
N PRO A 50 9.34 0.88 -9.33
CA PRO A 50 9.06 -0.42 -8.72
C PRO A 50 7.97 -0.29 -7.67
N LYS A 51 7.04 -1.26 -7.65
CA LYS A 51 5.90 -1.29 -6.72
C LYS A 51 5.61 -2.70 -6.28
N PRO A 52 5.11 -2.87 -5.05
CA PRO A 52 4.60 -4.16 -4.60
C PRO A 52 3.12 -4.32 -4.87
N ALA A 53 2.67 -5.56 -4.84
CA ALA A 53 1.26 -5.92 -4.83
C ALA A 53 0.94 -6.59 -3.49
N LEU A 54 -0.07 -6.08 -2.80
CA LEU A 54 -0.54 -6.61 -1.51
C LEU A 54 -1.77 -7.48 -1.75
N VAL A 55 -1.73 -8.71 -1.27
CA VAL A 55 -2.79 -9.70 -1.50
C VAL A 55 -3.27 -10.26 -0.17
N HIS A 56 -4.58 -10.27 0.05
CA HIS A 56 -5.16 -10.92 1.22
C HIS A 56 -5.01 -12.44 1.08
N ASP A 57 -4.45 -13.08 2.11
CA ASP A 57 -4.19 -14.51 2.14
C ASP A 57 -4.17 -14.97 3.60
N ALA A 58 -5.09 -15.86 3.96
CA ALA A 58 -5.21 -16.35 5.34
C ALA A 58 -3.91 -16.99 5.86
N GLY A 59 -3.08 -17.54 4.96
CA GLY A 59 -1.77 -18.10 5.32
C GLY A 59 -0.62 -17.12 5.25
N GLY A 60 -0.92 -15.82 5.13
CA GLY A 60 0.09 -14.78 4.98
C GLY A 60 0.70 -14.32 6.30
N ALA A 61 1.12 -13.06 6.30
CA ALA A 61 1.80 -12.45 7.44
C ALA A 61 1.40 -10.98 7.57
N ALA A 62 1.84 -10.33 8.65
CA ALA A 62 1.68 -8.89 8.81
C ALA A 62 2.71 -8.16 7.95
N ILE A 63 2.25 -7.14 7.24
CA ILE A 63 3.08 -6.35 6.33
C ILE A 63 3.12 -4.90 6.82
N LYS A 64 4.31 -4.30 6.84
CA LYS A 64 4.50 -2.92 7.30
C LYS A 64 3.85 -1.94 6.35
N VAL A 65 3.10 -0.99 6.91
CA VAL A 65 2.40 0.06 6.17
C VAL A 65 2.55 1.40 6.90
N GLU A 66 2.28 2.47 6.17
CA GLU A 66 2.12 3.82 6.74
C GLU A 66 0.70 4.28 6.44
N VAL A 67 0.05 4.87 7.44
CA VAL A 67 -1.32 5.35 7.32
C VAL A 67 -1.30 6.87 7.27
N TYR A 68 -1.99 7.44 6.27
CA TYR A 68 -2.15 8.87 6.06
C TYR A 68 -3.63 9.24 6.03
N GLU A 69 -3.95 10.48 6.35
CA GLU A 69 -5.30 11.00 6.19
C GLU A 69 -5.33 12.06 5.11
N LEU A 70 -6.37 12.00 4.25
CA LEU A 70 -6.63 12.99 3.21
C LEU A 70 -8.09 13.41 3.30
N ASP A 71 -8.41 14.65 2.85
CA ASP A 71 -9.80 14.99 2.65
C ASP A 71 -10.38 14.21 1.46
N ALA A 72 -11.71 14.19 1.35
CA ALA A 72 -12.38 13.35 0.36
C ALA A 72 -11.99 13.73 -1.08
N ALA A 73 -11.83 15.01 -1.38
CA ALA A 73 -11.44 15.45 -2.71
C ALA A 73 -10.02 15.02 -3.06
N ALA A 74 -9.09 15.18 -2.13
CA ALA A 74 -7.70 14.75 -2.30
C ALA A 74 -7.62 13.23 -2.48
N PHE A 75 -8.38 12.49 -1.68
CA PHE A 75 -8.46 11.04 -1.80
C PHE A 75 -8.96 10.63 -3.18
N GLY A 76 -10.02 11.24 -3.66
CA GLY A 76 -10.56 10.93 -5.00
C GLY A 76 -9.55 11.21 -6.10
N SER A 77 -8.84 12.35 -6.04
CA SER A 77 -7.82 12.65 -7.04
C SER A 77 -6.62 11.71 -6.95
N PHE A 78 -6.28 11.23 -5.75
CA PHE A 78 -5.24 10.22 -5.57
C PHE A 78 -5.64 8.90 -6.22
N VAL A 79 -6.86 8.43 -5.95
CA VAL A 79 -7.38 7.17 -6.53
C VAL A 79 -7.37 7.22 -8.05
N ALA A 80 -7.70 8.38 -8.63
CA ALA A 80 -7.73 8.53 -10.09
C ALA A 80 -6.36 8.31 -10.74
N GLU A 81 -5.27 8.45 -9.99
CA GLU A 81 -3.91 8.24 -10.50
C GLU A 81 -3.37 6.83 -10.28
N VAL A 82 -4.12 5.96 -9.61
CA VAL A 82 -3.66 4.59 -9.34
C VAL A 82 -3.78 3.77 -10.63
N PRO A 83 -2.63 3.31 -11.20
CA PRO A 83 -2.68 2.58 -12.46
C PRO A 83 -3.00 1.10 -12.24
N PRO A 84 -3.67 0.45 -13.21
CA PRO A 84 -3.82 -1.00 -13.13
C PRO A 84 -2.44 -1.67 -13.20
N PRO A 85 -2.23 -2.83 -12.63
CA PRO A 85 -3.20 -3.73 -11.99
C PRO A 85 -3.49 -3.39 -10.52
N LEU A 86 -3.02 -2.26 -10.03
CA LEU A 86 -3.33 -1.81 -8.68
C LEU A 86 -4.70 -1.14 -8.63
N ALA A 87 -5.31 -1.14 -7.47
CA ALA A 87 -6.61 -0.52 -7.22
C ALA A 87 -6.67 -0.12 -5.74
N ILE A 88 -7.72 0.60 -5.37
CA ILE A 88 -7.95 0.94 -3.97
C ILE A 88 -9.15 0.15 -3.46
N GLY A 89 -8.96 -0.51 -2.35
CA GLY A 89 -9.98 -1.28 -1.66
C GLY A 89 -9.86 -1.12 -0.16
N THR A 90 -10.16 -2.18 0.58
CA THR A 90 -10.10 -2.16 2.05
C THR A 90 -9.01 -3.10 2.53
N VAL A 91 -8.19 -2.60 3.45
CA VAL A 91 -7.10 -3.35 4.08
C VAL A 91 -7.38 -3.37 5.59
N THR A 92 -7.20 -4.53 6.21
CA THR A 92 -7.36 -4.69 7.65
C THR A 92 -6.01 -4.49 8.33
N LEU A 93 -5.96 -3.59 9.30
CA LEU A 93 -4.75 -3.33 10.08
C LEU A 93 -4.62 -4.33 11.22
N ALA A 94 -3.44 -4.31 11.87
CA ALA A 94 -3.12 -5.25 12.96
C ALA A 94 -4.12 -5.17 14.13
N ASP A 95 -4.69 -3.99 14.39
CA ASP A 95 -5.68 -3.80 15.44
C ASP A 95 -7.10 -4.21 15.03
N GLY A 96 -7.27 -4.73 13.81
CA GLY A 96 -8.57 -5.14 13.27
C GLY A 96 -9.34 -4.03 12.57
N SER A 97 -8.86 -2.79 12.58
CA SER A 97 -9.58 -1.69 11.95
C SER A 97 -9.42 -1.74 10.42
N PRO A 98 -10.50 -1.43 9.66
CA PRO A 98 -10.41 -1.33 8.21
C PRO A 98 -9.98 0.07 7.80
N VAL A 99 -9.09 0.14 6.80
CA VAL A 99 -8.71 1.40 6.16
C VAL A 99 -8.72 1.21 4.66
N LYS A 100 -8.78 2.29 3.89
CA LYS A 100 -8.55 2.21 2.46
C LYS A 100 -7.08 1.92 2.22
N GLY A 101 -6.78 1.18 1.16
CA GLY A 101 -5.40 0.82 0.84
C GLY A 101 -5.31 0.17 -0.51
N PHE A 102 -4.07 -0.10 -0.92
CA PHE A 102 -3.81 -0.70 -2.22
C PHE A 102 -4.17 -2.17 -2.20
N VAL A 103 -5.00 -2.55 -3.15
CA VAL A 103 -5.28 -3.94 -3.52
C VAL A 103 -4.86 -4.13 -4.98
N CYS A 104 -5.02 -5.32 -5.55
CA CYS A 104 -4.58 -5.55 -6.91
C CYS A 104 -5.46 -6.55 -7.63
N GLU A 105 -5.46 -6.46 -8.97
CA GLU A 105 -6.00 -7.51 -9.82
C GLU A 105 -5.09 -8.74 -9.75
N PRO A 106 -5.63 -9.96 -9.96
CA PRO A 106 -4.83 -11.18 -9.85
C PRO A 106 -3.56 -11.18 -10.72
N ARG A 107 -3.61 -10.54 -11.90
CA ARG A 107 -2.46 -10.50 -12.81
C ARG A 107 -1.24 -9.77 -12.24
N ALA A 108 -1.41 -8.98 -11.18
CA ALA A 108 -0.30 -8.26 -10.55
C ALA A 108 0.77 -9.20 -9.97
N THR A 109 0.40 -10.43 -9.65
CA THR A 109 1.34 -11.40 -9.08
C THR A 109 2.05 -12.25 -10.14
N LEU A 110 1.68 -12.13 -11.41
CA LEU A 110 2.32 -12.92 -12.47
C LEU A 110 3.77 -12.48 -12.65
N GLY A 111 4.69 -13.44 -12.52
CA GLY A 111 6.11 -13.18 -12.62
C GLY A 111 6.68 -12.40 -11.44
N ALA A 112 5.88 -12.13 -10.40
CA ALA A 112 6.30 -11.36 -9.25
C ALA A 112 6.97 -12.26 -8.21
N GLU A 113 7.94 -11.70 -7.50
CA GLU A 113 8.60 -12.39 -6.39
C GLU A 113 7.79 -12.22 -5.11
N ASP A 114 7.50 -13.33 -4.40
CA ASP A 114 6.87 -13.28 -3.09
C ASP A 114 7.90 -12.81 -2.07
N ILE A 115 7.72 -11.62 -1.52
CA ILE A 115 8.63 -11.01 -0.55
C ILE A 115 8.00 -10.91 0.85
N THR A 116 6.93 -11.66 1.08
CA THR A 116 6.21 -11.65 2.37
C THR A 116 7.13 -11.87 3.56
N ALA A 117 8.11 -12.77 3.42
CA ALA A 117 9.03 -13.09 4.52
C ALA A 117 9.90 -11.90 4.95
N LEU A 118 10.07 -10.88 4.09
CA LEU A 118 10.83 -9.67 4.43
C LEU A 118 10.01 -8.71 5.29
N GLY A 119 8.71 -8.88 5.37
CA GLY A 119 7.84 -8.08 6.23
C GLY A 119 7.44 -6.72 5.71
N GLY A 120 8.01 -6.26 4.60
CA GLY A 120 7.66 -4.96 4.03
C GLY A 120 8.55 -4.54 2.89
N TRP A 121 8.14 -3.47 2.22
CA TRP A 121 8.81 -2.97 1.02
C TRP A 121 10.19 -2.40 1.30
N ARG A 122 10.38 -1.69 2.44
CA ARG A 122 11.68 -1.09 2.77
C ARG A 122 12.76 -2.15 2.90
N ALA A 123 12.45 -3.29 3.54
CA ALA A 123 13.40 -4.39 3.67
C ALA A 123 13.77 -4.98 2.30
N TYR A 124 12.81 -5.05 1.40
CA TYR A 124 13.06 -5.52 0.03
C TYR A 124 13.99 -4.57 -0.73
N ILE A 125 13.72 -3.27 -0.67
CA ILE A 125 14.52 -2.25 -1.37
C ILE A 125 15.95 -2.20 -0.80
N ALA A 126 16.12 -2.46 0.48
CA ALA A 126 17.42 -2.37 1.17
C ALA A 126 18.29 -3.62 1.02
N ARG A 127 17.75 -4.72 0.51
CA ARG A 127 18.50 -5.98 0.41
C ARG A 127 19.55 -5.97 -0.72
#